data_1aa09ca95c124ca5738e964caa37900c
#
_entry.id   1aa09ca95c124ca5738e964caa37900c
#
_cell.length_a   1.000
_cell.length_b   1.000
_cell.length_c   1.000
_cell.angle_alpha   90.00
_cell.angle_beta   90.00
_cell.angle_gamma   90.00
#
_symmetry.space_group_name_H-M   'P 1'
#
loop_
_entity.id
_entity.type
_entity.pdbx_description
1 polymer ?
#
loop_
_entity_poly.entity_id
_entity_poly.type
_entity_poly.pdbx_seq_one_letter_code
_entity_poly.pdbx_strand_id
1 'polypeptide(L)'
;MTMRILLLLSLIIFGTAPASAVDTSAPIEVWKSATCECCGAWVKHLEANGFTVKVNAAEPGALASLKRQAGIGDKLASCHTAKIDGYVIEGHVPATDIERLVAEHPEAVGLAVPGMPVGSPGMEQGAEFEPYDVLLIKKDGTTETFASH
;
A
#
# COMPACT_ATOMS: atom_id res chain seq x y z
N MET A 1 -10.47 69.32 17.31
CA MET A 1 -9.35 68.34 17.28
C MET A 1 -9.97 66.93 17.10
N THR A 2 -10.07 66.47 15.85
CA THR A 2 -10.75 65.21 15.47
C THR A 2 -9.68 64.14 15.22
N MET A 3 -9.61 63.17 16.11
CA MET A 3 -8.66 62.04 16.05
C MET A 3 -9.25 60.95 15.13
N ARG A 4 -8.68 60.76 13.92
CA ARG A 4 -9.02 59.72 12.98
C ARG A 4 -8.29 58.43 13.36
N ILE A 5 -9.04 57.44 13.84
CA ILE A 5 -8.55 56.07 14.09
C ILE A 5 -8.53 55.33 12.75
N LEU A 6 -7.32 55.03 12.23
CA LEU A 6 -7.13 54.12 11.09
C LEU A 6 -7.20 52.66 11.61
N LEU A 7 -8.27 51.96 11.27
CA LEU A 7 -8.33 50.50 11.43
C LEU A 7 -7.55 49.85 10.27
N LEU A 8 -6.39 49.24 10.60
CA LEU A 8 -5.66 48.40 9.67
C LEU A 8 -6.32 47.00 9.68
N LEU A 9 -7.03 46.69 8.61
CA LEU A 9 -7.58 45.37 8.37
C LEU A 9 -6.46 44.44 7.86
N SER A 10 -5.90 43.56 8.74
CA SER A 10 -4.93 42.54 8.34
C SER A 10 -5.65 41.42 7.63
N LEU A 11 -5.49 41.32 6.32
CA LEU A 11 -5.98 40.23 5.49
C LEU A 11 -5.07 39.02 5.69
N ILE A 12 -5.53 38.02 6.45
CA ILE A 12 -4.84 36.74 6.61
C ILE A 12 -5.14 35.90 5.37
N ILE A 13 -4.18 35.80 4.47
CA ILE A 13 -4.25 34.89 3.30
C ILE A 13 -3.92 33.47 3.79
N PHE A 14 -4.93 32.62 3.95
CA PHE A 14 -4.74 31.19 4.12
C PHE A 14 -4.26 30.61 2.79
N GLY A 15 -2.95 30.39 2.68
CA GLY A 15 -2.37 29.66 1.56
C GLY A 15 -2.76 28.19 1.65
N THR A 16 -3.63 27.72 0.74
CA THR A 16 -3.87 26.30 0.52
C THR A 16 -2.62 25.71 -0.14
N ALA A 17 -1.83 24.93 0.60
CA ALA A 17 -0.77 24.14 -0.01
C ALA A 17 -1.38 23.15 -1.02
N PRO A 18 -0.84 23.05 -2.25
CA PRO A 18 -1.30 22.03 -3.18
C PRO A 18 -1.01 20.66 -2.58
N ALA A 19 -2.01 19.78 -2.55
CA ALA A 19 -1.81 18.36 -2.29
C ALA A 19 -0.89 17.84 -3.39
N SER A 20 0.33 17.43 -3.04
CA SER A 20 1.23 16.77 -3.98
C SER A 20 0.57 15.46 -4.40
N ALA A 21 0.20 15.34 -5.68
CA ALA A 21 -0.19 14.06 -6.24
C ALA A 21 1.01 13.11 -6.09
N VAL A 22 0.80 11.96 -5.48
CA VAL A 22 1.82 10.90 -5.41
C VAL A 22 2.12 10.49 -6.84
N ASP A 23 3.37 10.62 -7.25
CA ASP A 23 3.80 10.16 -8.59
C ASP A 23 3.89 8.63 -8.57
N THR A 24 2.81 7.97 -8.97
CA THR A 24 2.73 6.52 -9.13
C THR A 24 3.32 6.05 -10.47
N SER A 25 4.24 6.82 -11.06
CA SER A 25 4.81 6.53 -12.39
C SER A 25 5.65 5.25 -12.44
N ALA A 26 6.19 4.79 -11.31
CA ALA A 26 6.88 3.51 -11.23
C ALA A 26 5.86 2.36 -11.21
N PRO A 27 5.96 1.37 -12.14
CA PRO A 27 5.03 0.26 -12.14
C PRO A 27 5.21 -0.62 -10.89
N ILE A 28 4.09 -1.11 -10.33
CA ILE A 28 4.12 -2.18 -9.35
C ILE A 28 4.43 -3.49 -10.09
N GLU A 29 5.53 -4.14 -9.75
CA GLU A 29 5.83 -5.48 -10.23
C GLU A 29 5.26 -6.53 -9.28
N VAL A 30 4.38 -7.40 -9.79
CA VAL A 30 3.67 -8.43 -9.01
C VAL A 30 4.12 -9.82 -9.45
N TRP A 31 4.54 -10.65 -8.50
CA TRP A 31 4.82 -12.08 -8.70
C TRP A 31 3.72 -12.91 -8.05
N LYS A 32 3.02 -13.69 -8.86
CA LYS A 32 1.91 -14.55 -8.46
C LYS A 32 1.88 -15.86 -9.25
N SER A 33 1.22 -16.89 -8.71
CA SER A 33 0.88 -18.06 -9.52
C SER A 33 -0.01 -17.66 -10.70
N ALA A 34 0.20 -18.28 -11.87
CA ALA A 34 -0.61 -18.05 -13.06
C ALA A 34 -2.11 -18.32 -12.81
N THR A 35 -2.42 -19.28 -11.94
CA THR A 35 -3.79 -19.73 -11.63
C THR A 35 -4.42 -19.06 -10.41
N CYS A 36 -3.72 -18.13 -9.74
CA CYS A 36 -4.24 -17.43 -8.57
C CYS A 36 -5.28 -16.38 -8.98
N GLU A 37 -6.57 -16.68 -8.82
CA GLU A 37 -7.68 -15.79 -9.20
C GLU A 37 -7.77 -14.56 -8.28
N CYS A 38 -7.71 -14.74 -6.96
CA CYS A 38 -7.75 -13.65 -5.99
C CYS A 38 -6.58 -12.66 -6.17
N CYS A 39 -5.38 -13.17 -6.52
CA CYS A 39 -4.26 -12.32 -6.87
C CYS A 39 -4.54 -11.49 -8.14
N GLY A 40 -5.25 -12.07 -9.12
CA GLY A 40 -5.70 -11.35 -10.31
C GLY A 40 -6.74 -10.27 -9.99
N ALA A 41 -7.63 -10.54 -9.04
CA ALA A 41 -8.59 -9.56 -8.56
C ALA A 41 -7.90 -8.40 -7.82
N TRP A 42 -6.87 -8.68 -7.01
CA TRP A 42 -6.06 -7.64 -6.38
C TRP A 42 -5.30 -6.77 -7.40
N VAL A 43 -4.75 -7.36 -8.47
CA VAL A 43 -4.15 -6.59 -9.57
C VAL A 43 -5.16 -5.61 -10.16
N LYS A 44 -6.39 -6.07 -10.45
CA LYS A 44 -7.47 -5.19 -10.95
C LYS A 44 -7.83 -4.08 -9.96
N HIS A 45 -7.81 -4.37 -8.65
CA HIS A 45 -8.01 -3.35 -7.62
C HIS A 45 -6.94 -2.26 -7.71
N LEU A 46 -5.67 -2.62 -7.88
CA LEU A 46 -4.59 -1.64 -8.05
C LEU A 46 -4.76 -0.80 -9.32
N GLU A 47 -5.06 -1.46 -10.46
CA GLU A 47 -5.29 -0.78 -11.74
C GLU A 47 -6.47 0.20 -11.66
N ALA A 48 -7.56 -0.19 -10.99
CA ALA A 48 -8.73 0.67 -10.75
C ALA A 48 -8.41 1.89 -9.88
N ASN A 49 -7.36 1.83 -9.07
CA ASN A 49 -6.84 2.92 -8.24
C ASN A 49 -5.66 3.66 -8.89
N GLY A 50 -5.44 3.49 -10.19
CA GLY A 50 -4.49 4.29 -10.98
C GLY A 50 -3.07 3.77 -11.01
N PHE A 51 -2.78 2.60 -10.43
CA PHE A 51 -1.45 2.01 -10.53
C PHE A 51 -1.22 1.35 -11.89
N THR A 52 -0.03 1.53 -12.43
CA THR A 52 0.46 0.71 -13.55
C THR A 52 1.01 -0.59 -12.97
N VAL A 53 0.50 -1.74 -13.41
CA VAL A 53 0.88 -3.04 -12.86
C VAL A 53 1.55 -3.92 -13.91
N LYS A 54 2.69 -4.51 -13.55
CA LYS A 54 3.39 -5.52 -14.36
C LYS A 54 3.31 -6.87 -13.63
N VAL A 55 2.63 -7.84 -14.23
CA VAL A 55 2.46 -9.18 -13.64
C VAL A 55 3.51 -10.14 -14.17
N ASN A 56 4.19 -10.83 -13.26
CA ASN A 56 5.14 -11.90 -13.52
C ASN A 56 4.56 -13.21 -12.98
N ALA A 57 4.30 -14.18 -13.85
CA ALA A 57 3.92 -15.52 -13.42
C ALA A 57 5.13 -16.18 -12.73
N ALA A 58 4.90 -16.77 -11.56
CA ALA A 58 5.94 -17.42 -10.77
C ALA A 58 5.48 -18.81 -10.31
N GLU A 59 6.37 -19.78 -10.45
CA GLU A 59 6.17 -21.11 -9.85
C GLU A 59 6.29 -21.01 -8.32
N PRO A 60 5.60 -21.90 -7.56
CA PRO A 60 5.56 -21.85 -6.10
C PRO A 60 6.95 -21.76 -5.43
N GLY A 61 7.92 -22.52 -5.92
CA GLY A 61 9.29 -22.51 -5.39
C GLY A 61 10.04 -21.20 -5.65
N ALA A 62 9.82 -20.60 -6.82
CA ALA A 62 10.40 -19.30 -7.16
C ALA A 62 9.76 -18.18 -6.32
N LEU A 63 8.43 -18.22 -6.13
CA LEU A 63 7.72 -17.26 -5.28
C LEU A 63 8.16 -17.37 -3.82
N ALA A 64 8.29 -18.58 -3.28
CA ALA A 64 8.80 -18.79 -1.92
C ALA A 64 10.25 -18.28 -1.76
N SER A 65 11.10 -18.44 -2.77
CA SER A 65 12.45 -17.91 -2.77
C SER A 65 12.46 -16.38 -2.77
N LEU A 66 11.60 -15.75 -3.59
CA LEU A 66 11.43 -14.30 -3.65
C LEU A 66 11.02 -13.73 -2.28
N LYS A 67 10.03 -14.35 -1.62
CA LYS A 67 9.58 -13.97 -0.27
C LYS A 67 10.74 -13.98 0.73
N ARG A 68 11.48 -15.08 0.81
CA ARG A 68 12.65 -15.18 1.71
C ARG A 68 13.71 -14.11 1.42
N GLN A 69 14.03 -13.87 0.16
CA GLN A 69 14.98 -12.82 -0.25
C GLN A 69 14.48 -11.42 0.11
N ALA A 70 13.18 -11.21 0.12
CA ALA A 70 12.52 -9.96 0.50
C ALA A 70 12.35 -9.81 2.03
N GLY A 71 12.81 -10.78 2.83
CA GLY A 71 12.65 -10.74 4.29
C GLY A 71 11.25 -11.09 4.78
N ILE A 72 10.40 -11.67 3.92
CA ILE A 72 9.04 -12.11 4.28
C ILE A 72 9.13 -13.50 4.91
N GLY A 73 8.94 -13.56 6.22
CA GLY A 73 8.84 -14.82 6.96
C GLY A 73 7.46 -15.47 6.84
N ASP A 74 7.36 -16.75 7.21
CA ASP A 74 6.13 -17.55 7.07
C ASP A 74 4.91 -16.92 7.75
N LYS A 75 5.09 -16.20 8.85
CA LYS A 75 4.00 -15.52 9.57
C LYS A 75 3.42 -14.32 8.83
N LEU A 76 4.16 -13.74 7.88
CA LEU A 76 3.76 -12.59 7.09
C LEU A 76 3.30 -13.00 5.68
N ALA A 77 3.58 -14.24 5.28
CA ALA A 77 3.37 -14.71 3.92
C ALA A 77 1.89 -14.73 3.54
N SER A 78 1.62 -14.35 2.30
CA SER A 78 0.35 -14.42 1.61
C SER A 78 0.52 -15.10 0.24
N CYS A 79 -0.46 -14.98 -0.67
CA CYS A 79 -0.46 -15.69 -1.94
C CYS A 79 0.42 -15.05 -3.03
N HIS A 80 0.75 -13.78 -2.94
CA HIS A 80 1.58 -13.05 -3.90
C HIS A 80 2.51 -12.05 -3.21
N THR A 81 3.51 -11.60 -3.95
CA THR A 81 4.46 -10.57 -3.51
C THR A 81 4.59 -9.54 -4.62
N ALA A 82 4.65 -8.27 -4.26
CA ALA A 82 4.88 -7.20 -5.21
C ALA A 82 6.03 -6.28 -4.76
N LYS A 83 6.51 -5.43 -5.68
CA LYS A 83 7.52 -4.40 -5.41
C LYS A 83 7.11 -3.09 -6.06
N ILE A 84 7.26 -2.01 -5.33
CA ILE A 84 7.09 -0.64 -5.80
C ILE A 84 8.06 0.27 -5.06
N ASP A 85 8.76 1.12 -5.77
CA ASP A 85 9.62 2.18 -5.20
C ASP A 85 10.58 1.69 -4.09
N GLY A 86 11.14 0.50 -4.28
CA GLY A 86 12.03 -0.15 -3.33
C GLY A 86 11.33 -0.89 -2.18
N TYR A 87 10.04 -0.72 -1.99
CA TYR A 87 9.24 -1.44 -1.00
C TYR A 87 8.73 -2.78 -1.49
N VAL A 88 8.56 -3.70 -0.55
CA VAL A 88 7.90 -4.99 -0.75
C VAL A 88 6.44 -4.88 -0.28
N ILE A 89 5.52 -5.38 -1.08
CA ILE A 89 4.10 -5.49 -0.74
C ILE A 89 3.74 -6.97 -0.74
N GLU A 90 3.32 -7.47 0.40
CA GLU A 90 2.95 -8.88 0.58
C GLU A 90 1.45 -9.02 0.80
N GLY A 91 0.80 -9.77 -0.08
CA GLY A 91 -0.62 -10.06 0.02
C GLY A 91 -1.54 -8.91 -0.35
N HIS A 92 -2.77 -8.96 0.14
CA HIS A 92 -3.91 -8.16 -0.29
C HIS A 92 -3.96 -6.75 0.34
N VAL A 93 -2.84 -6.03 0.29
CA VAL A 93 -2.72 -4.66 0.82
C VAL A 93 -3.59 -3.71 0.00
N PRO A 94 -4.44 -2.87 0.61
CA PRO A 94 -5.23 -1.87 -0.08
C PRO A 94 -4.38 -0.84 -0.84
N ALA A 95 -4.86 -0.41 -2.01
CA ALA A 95 -4.19 0.59 -2.84
C ALA A 95 -3.87 1.89 -2.07
N THR A 96 -4.81 2.36 -1.24
CA THR A 96 -4.65 3.56 -0.41
C THR A 96 -3.51 3.45 0.60
N ASP A 97 -3.25 2.25 1.14
CA ASP A 97 -2.14 2.04 2.06
C ASP A 97 -0.80 2.00 1.32
N ILE A 98 -0.79 1.47 0.09
CA ILE A 98 0.39 1.52 -0.78
C ILE A 98 0.71 2.96 -1.18
N GLU A 99 -0.30 3.77 -1.55
CA GLU A 99 -0.13 5.19 -1.85
C GLU A 99 0.46 5.93 -0.65
N ARG A 100 -0.08 5.67 0.55
CA ARG A 100 0.41 6.28 1.79
C ARG A 100 1.87 5.87 2.08
N LEU A 101 2.21 4.60 1.93
CA LEU A 101 3.59 4.11 2.10
C LEU A 101 4.56 4.84 1.18
N VAL A 102 4.22 4.95 -0.11
CA VAL A 102 5.06 5.64 -1.10
C VAL A 102 5.15 7.14 -0.80
N ALA A 103 4.07 7.77 -0.33
CA ALA A 103 4.06 9.20 0.02
C ALA A 103 4.86 9.52 1.29
N GLU A 104 4.74 8.69 2.33
CA GLU A 104 5.41 8.90 3.62
C GLU A 104 6.88 8.48 3.61
N HIS A 105 7.28 7.59 2.70
CA HIS A 105 8.65 7.07 2.55
C HIS A 105 9.31 6.63 3.87
N PRO A 106 8.66 5.79 4.71
CA PRO A 106 9.24 5.36 5.97
C PRO A 106 10.46 4.46 5.74
N GLU A 107 11.39 4.44 6.71
CA GLU A 107 12.53 3.52 6.73
C GLU A 107 12.07 2.07 7.05
N ALA A 108 11.52 1.38 6.05
CA ALA A 108 10.91 0.06 6.18
C ALA A 108 11.29 -0.87 5.02
N VAL A 109 10.98 -2.15 5.15
CA VAL A 109 11.02 -3.14 4.06
C VAL A 109 9.78 -3.01 3.19
N GLY A 110 8.61 -2.79 3.77
CA GLY A 110 7.34 -2.65 3.07
C GLY A 110 6.13 -2.95 3.93
N LEU A 111 5.04 -3.39 3.30
CA LEU A 111 3.76 -3.72 3.93
C LEU A 111 3.40 -5.20 3.74
N ALA A 112 2.67 -5.75 4.71
CA ALA A 112 2.07 -7.08 4.60
C ALA A 112 0.62 -7.10 5.09
N VAL A 113 -0.24 -7.84 4.40
CA VAL A 113 -1.49 -8.41 4.91
C VAL A 113 -1.29 -9.92 4.97
N PRO A 114 -1.00 -10.48 6.16
CA PRO A 114 -0.77 -11.91 6.31
C PRO A 114 -1.99 -12.74 5.96
N GLY A 115 -1.79 -13.88 5.33
CA GLY A 115 -2.88 -14.74 4.91
C GLY A 115 -3.72 -14.14 3.78
N MET A 116 -5.02 -14.35 3.83
CA MET A 116 -6.00 -13.91 2.82
C MET A 116 -7.33 -13.57 3.53
N PRO A 117 -7.38 -12.51 4.35
CA PRO A 117 -8.60 -12.17 5.09
C PRO A 117 -9.76 -11.84 4.16
N VAL A 118 -10.93 -12.38 4.48
CA VAL A 118 -12.16 -12.13 3.71
C VAL A 118 -12.52 -10.66 3.75
N GLY A 119 -12.81 -10.07 2.60
CA GLY A 119 -13.12 -8.64 2.47
C GLY A 119 -11.90 -7.76 2.19
N SER A 120 -10.66 -8.27 2.30
CA SER A 120 -9.49 -7.55 1.76
C SER A 120 -9.57 -7.45 0.23
N PRO A 121 -8.91 -6.47 -0.42
CA PRO A 121 -9.01 -6.26 -1.86
C PRO A 121 -8.67 -7.52 -2.68
N GLY A 122 -9.62 -8.00 -3.48
CA GLY A 122 -9.51 -9.25 -4.25
C GLY A 122 -9.94 -10.51 -3.49
N MET A 123 -10.35 -10.37 -2.23
CA MET A 123 -10.87 -11.44 -1.37
C MET A 123 -12.32 -11.19 -0.92
N GLU A 124 -13.02 -10.32 -1.61
CA GLU A 124 -14.42 -9.97 -1.32
C GLU A 124 -15.33 -11.18 -1.56
N GLN A 125 -16.15 -11.54 -0.56
CA GLN A 125 -17.15 -12.62 -0.61
C GLN A 125 -18.52 -12.09 -0.18
N GLY A 126 -19.18 -11.37 -1.08
CA GLY A 126 -20.48 -10.75 -0.79
C GLY A 126 -20.40 -9.72 0.33
N ALA A 127 -21.18 -9.91 1.41
CA ALA A 127 -21.19 -9.02 2.57
C ALA A 127 -20.29 -9.51 3.73
N GLU A 128 -19.59 -10.62 3.55
CA GLU A 128 -18.70 -11.15 4.58
C GLU A 128 -17.43 -10.29 4.66
N PHE A 129 -17.00 -10.02 5.91
CA PHE A 129 -15.82 -9.23 6.19
C PHE A 129 -15.13 -9.73 7.46
N GLU A 130 -13.83 -9.91 7.37
CA GLU A 130 -12.95 -10.24 8.49
C GLU A 130 -12.03 -9.04 8.75
N PRO A 131 -12.06 -8.44 9.95
CA PRO A 131 -11.12 -7.36 10.28
C PRO A 131 -9.68 -7.81 10.15
N TYR A 132 -8.83 -6.96 9.54
CA TYR A 132 -7.41 -7.28 9.35
C TYR A 132 -6.53 -6.04 9.52
N ASP A 133 -5.27 -6.28 9.86
CA ASP A 133 -4.24 -5.26 9.93
C ASP A 133 -3.33 -5.30 8.70
N VAL A 134 -2.97 -4.12 8.22
CA VAL A 134 -1.82 -3.92 7.34
C VAL A 134 -0.61 -3.68 8.24
N LEU A 135 0.41 -4.51 8.12
CA LEU A 135 1.61 -4.44 8.94
C LEU A 135 2.75 -3.75 8.18
N LEU A 136 3.39 -2.78 8.81
CA LEU A 136 4.68 -2.23 8.35
C LEU A 136 5.80 -3.17 8.79
N ILE A 137 6.59 -3.64 7.83
CA ILE A 137 7.74 -4.51 8.07
C ILE A 137 8.98 -3.63 8.19
N LYS A 138 9.58 -3.59 9.38
CA LYS A 138 10.77 -2.80 9.64
C LYS A 138 12.04 -3.50 9.13
N LYS A 139 13.12 -2.74 8.97
CA LYS A 139 14.42 -3.27 8.51
C LYS A 139 15.05 -4.27 9.47
N ASP A 140 14.68 -4.24 10.75
CA ASP A 140 15.12 -5.21 11.77
C ASP A 140 14.29 -6.50 11.79
N GLY A 141 13.27 -6.62 10.91
CA GLY A 141 12.36 -7.74 10.79
C GLY A 141 11.18 -7.71 11.78
N THR A 142 11.09 -6.70 12.64
CA THR A 142 9.90 -6.47 13.48
C THR A 142 8.77 -5.84 12.67
N THR A 143 7.55 -5.91 13.19
CA THR A 143 6.38 -5.32 12.55
C THR A 143 5.63 -4.40 13.49
N GLU A 144 4.91 -3.45 12.91
CA GLU A 144 3.92 -2.64 13.62
C GLU A 144 2.68 -2.46 12.75
N THR A 145 1.53 -2.19 13.37
CA THR A 145 0.29 -1.90 12.63
C THR A 145 0.44 -0.59 11.87
N PHE A 146 0.32 -0.65 10.54
CA PHE A 146 0.29 0.50 9.65
C PHE A 146 -1.14 1.03 9.48
N ALA A 147 -2.10 0.13 9.22
CA ALA A 147 -3.53 0.43 9.13
C ALA A 147 -4.34 -0.74 9.67
N SER A 148 -5.60 -0.47 10.08
CA SER A 148 -6.59 -1.49 10.44
C SER A 148 -7.85 -1.28 9.61
N HIS A 149 -8.41 -2.35 9.11
CA HIS A 149 -9.59 -2.38 8.24
C HIS A 149 -10.68 -3.25 8.82
#